data_ea89b4099b21519da2edf48f11ea69c6
#
_entry.id   ea89b4099b21519da2edf48f11ea69c6
#
_cell.length_a   1.000
_cell.length_b   1.000
_cell.length_c   1.000
_cell.angle_alpha   90.00
_cell.angle_beta   90.00
_cell.angle_gamma   90.00
#
_symmetry.space_group_name_H-M   'P 1'
#
loop_
_entity.id
_entity.type
_entity.pdbx_description
1 polymer ?
#
loop_
_entity_poly.entity_id
_entity_poly.type
_entity_poly.pdbx_seq_one_letter_code
_entity_poly.pdbx_strand_id
1 'polypeptide(L)'
;KIIYVSLTMLTAWVFMSIAFPIDTYKHLLGVVGSYICVSCSALFASWFAWHWVHPFSYVKYLLCGLLTAFLFHAGLTIGCSIPIIFLSCCGVHVISTEPITLWEVLSYLFSIFIMSFYFVGIFTFGQCLLTASITKIIIWKLNIGTNITNNAR
;
A
#
# COMPACT_ATOMS: atom_id res chain seq x y z
N LYS A 1 14.01 -4.50 -7.99
CA LYS A 1 12.70 -3.87 -8.12
C LYS A 1 11.58 -4.89 -8.02
N ILE A 2 11.51 -5.87 -8.91
CA ILE A 2 10.43 -6.89 -8.93
C ILE A 2 10.29 -7.57 -7.56
N ILE A 3 11.39 -8.03 -6.96
CA ILE A 3 11.40 -8.68 -5.64
C ILE A 3 10.73 -7.79 -4.58
N TYR A 4 11.07 -6.50 -4.54
CA TYR A 4 10.50 -5.55 -3.59
C TYR A 4 9.00 -5.39 -3.78
N VAL A 5 8.56 -5.17 -5.01
CA VAL A 5 7.14 -5.00 -5.35
C VAL A 5 6.34 -6.26 -5.00
N SER A 6 6.85 -7.46 -5.37
CA SER A 6 6.18 -8.72 -5.08
C SER A 6 6.07 -8.99 -3.57
N LEU A 7 7.13 -8.72 -2.80
CA LEU A 7 7.11 -8.85 -1.34
C LEU A 7 6.14 -7.85 -0.71
N THR A 8 6.09 -6.62 -1.18
CA THR A 8 5.14 -5.62 -0.66
C THR A 8 3.70 -6.05 -0.91
N MET A 9 3.39 -6.57 -2.10
CA MET A 9 2.06 -7.09 -2.40
C MET A 9 1.70 -8.29 -1.53
N LEU A 10 2.62 -9.27 -1.42
CA LEU A 10 2.40 -10.46 -0.61
C LEU A 10 2.13 -10.11 0.85
N THR A 11 2.96 -9.24 1.44
CA THR A 11 2.79 -8.82 2.83
C THR A 11 1.52 -7.99 3.04
N ALA A 12 1.10 -7.17 2.07
CA ALA A 12 -0.16 -6.46 2.12
C ALA A 12 -1.36 -7.43 2.10
N TRP A 13 -1.31 -8.51 1.32
CA TRP A 13 -2.35 -9.54 1.30
C TRP A 13 -2.42 -10.31 2.61
N VAL A 14 -1.28 -10.71 3.17
CA VAL A 14 -1.22 -11.38 4.47
C VAL A 14 -1.83 -10.48 5.55
N PHE A 15 -1.48 -9.21 5.55
CA PHE A 15 -2.04 -8.24 6.49
C PHE A 15 -3.55 -8.10 6.35
N MET A 16 -4.06 -7.97 5.12
CA MET A 16 -5.51 -7.91 4.86
C MET A 16 -6.23 -9.16 5.34
N SER A 17 -5.67 -10.34 5.10
CA SER A 17 -6.27 -11.61 5.54
C SER A 17 -6.33 -11.75 7.06
N ILE A 18 -5.39 -11.14 7.79
CA ILE A 18 -5.40 -11.11 9.26
C ILE A 18 -6.37 -10.06 9.79
N ALA A 19 -6.36 -8.86 9.19
CA ALA A 19 -7.18 -7.73 9.65
C ALA A 19 -8.67 -7.91 9.36
N PHE A 20 -9.00 -8.62 8.27
CA PHE A 20 -10.37 -8.90 7.84
C PHE A 20 -10.58 -10.41 7.69
N PRO A 21 -10.75 -11.13 8.82
CA PRO A 21 -11.00 -12.56 8.79
C PRO A 21 -12.28 -12.84 7.98
N ILE A 22 -12.23 -13.96 7.27
CA ILE A 22 -13.12 -14.40 6.20
C ILE A 22 -14.60 -14.53 6.58
N ASP A 23 -14.95 -14.48 7.85
CA ASP A 23 -16.34 -14.54 8.33
C ASP A 23 -17.24 -13.37 7.87
N THR A 24 -16.64 -12.35 7.25
CA THR A 24 -17.36 -11.22 6.64
C THR A 24 -17.85 -11.50 5.20
N TYR A 25 -17.91 -12.75 4.74
CA TYR A 25 -18.39 -13.13 3.38
C TYR A 25 -19.80 -12.67 3.00
N LYS A 26 -20.56 -12.08 3.89
CA LYS A 26 -21.88 -11.52 3.55
C LYS A 26 -21.82 -10.41 2.48
N HIS A 27 -20.64 -9.88 2.19
CA HIS A 27 -20.42 -8.82 1.19
C HIS A 27 -19.23 -9.14 0.28
N LEU A 28 -19.29 -10.24 -0.44
CA LEU A 28 -18.23 -10.70 -1.36
C LEU A 28 -17.68 -9.57 -2.26
N LEU A 29 -18.57 -8.74 -2.80
CA LEU A 29 -18.17 -7.58 -3.63
C LEU A 29 -17.31 -6.56 -2.87
N GLY A 30 -17.61 -6.31 -1.59
CA GLY A 30 -16.80 -5.41 -0.75
C GLY A 30 -15.41 -5.99 -0.47
N VAL A 31 -15.35 -7.28 -0.19
CA VAL A 31 -14.07 -7.98 0.06
C VAL A 31 -13.19 -7.95 -1.20
N VAL A 32 -13.73 -8.35 -2.35
CA VAL A 32 -13.00 -8.33 -3.63
C VAL A 32 -12.55 -6.92 -3.98
N GLY A 33 -13.42 -5.92 -3.84
CA GLY A 33 -13.08 -4.52 -4.06
C GLY A 33 -11.94 -4.04 -3.17
N SER A 34 -11.95 -4.41 -1.88
CA SER A 34 -10.89 -4.06 -0.92
C SER A 34 -9.55 -4.71 -1.30
N TYR A 35 -9.53 -5.98 -1.69
CA TYR A 35 -8.30 -6.65 -2.15
C TYR A 35 -7.75 -6.02 -3.43
N ILE A 36 -8.60 -5.64 -4.38
CA ILE A 36 -8.17 -4.93 -5.60
C ILE A 36 -7.57 -3.57 -5.23
N CYS A 37 -8.23 -2.79 -4.39
CA CYS A 37 -7.77 -1.48 -3.97
C CYS A 37 -6.41 -1.56 -3.24
N VAL A 38 -6.26 -2.51 -2.31
CA VAL A 38 -5.01 -2.77 -1.60
C VAL A 38 -3.90 -3.18 -2.56
N SER A 39 -4.20 -4.07 -3.51
CA SER A 39 -3.22 -4.54 -4.49
C SER A 39 -2.74 -3.42 -5.40
N CYS A 40 -3.64 -2.62 -5.94
CA CYS A 40 -3.30 -1.47 -6.79
C CYS A 40 -2.48 -0.43 -6.01
N SER A 41 -2.87 -0.12 -4.78
CA SER A 41 -2.15 0.83 -3.92
C SER A 41 -0.76 0.33 -3.56
N ALA A 42 -0.62 -0.95 -3.20
CA ALA A 42 0.68 -1.55 -2.87
C ALA A 42 1.62 -1.60 -4.08
N LEU A 43 1.09 -1.97 -5.24
CA LEU A 43 1.85 -2.02 -6.49
C LEU A 43 2.33 -0.63 -6.89
N PHE A 44 1.43 0.35 -6.93
CA PHE A 44 1.77 1.73 -7.28
C PHE A 44 2.78 2.32 -6.29
N ALA A 45 2.51 2.23 -4.99
CA ALA A 45 3.36 2.79 -3.95
C ALA A 45 4.77 2.22 -3.98
N SER A 46 4.91 0.88 -4.06
CA SER A 46 6.21 0.22 -4.06
C SER A 46 6.98 0.45 -5.36
N TRP A 47 6.30 0.47 -6.50
CA TRP A 47 6.91 0.77 -7.80
C TRP A 47 7.45 2.19 -7.85
N PHE A 48 6.64 3.17 -7.40
CA PHE A 48 6.97 4.58 -7.42
C PHE A 48 8.08 4.91 -6.41
N ALA A 49 7.96 4.41 -5.17
CA ALA A 49 8.99 4.60 -4.15
C ALA A 49 10.34 4.05 -4.59
N TRP A 50 10.37 2.85 -5.20
CA TRP A 50 11.60 2.27 -5.74
C TRP A 50 12.20 3.13 -6.84
N HIS A 51 11.37 3.65 -7.75
CA HIS A 51 11.84 4.48 -8.86
C HIS A 51 12.44 5.80 -8.37
N TRP A 52 11.83 6.42 -7.37
CA TRP A 52 12.28 7.70 -6.85
C TRP A 52 13.51 7.61 -5.95
N VAL A 53 13.53 6.61 -5.07
CA VAL A 53 14.61 6.51 -4.06
C VAL A 53 15.87 5.86 -4.63
N HIS A 54 15.75 5.01 -5.67
CA HIS A 54 16.87 4.22 -6.20
C HIS A 54 17.73 3.61 -5.09
N PRO A 55 17.24 2.61 -4.35
CA PRO A 55 17.87 2.14 -3.13
C PRO A 55 19.19 1.41 -3.38
N PHE A 56 20.33 2.08 -3.13
CA PHE A 56 21.69 1.49 -3.20
C PHE A 56 22.30 1.26 -1.81
N SER A 57 21.87 2.03 -0.79
CA SER A 57 22.38 1.93 0.58
C SER A 57 21.26 1.50 1.53
N TYR A 58 21.64 1.06 2.74
CA TYR A 58 20.65 0.65 3.73
C TYR A 58 19.66 1.75 4.07
N VAL A 59 20.14 2.98 4.24
CA VAL A 59 19.31 4.15 4.52
C VAL A 59 18.30 4.39 3.39
N LYS A 60 18.74 4.26 2.13
CA LYS A 60 17.83 4.39 0.98
C LYS A 60 16.77 3.29 0.92
N TYR A 61 17.09 2.05 1.33
CA TYR A 61 16.08 1.00 1.46
C TYR A 61 15.03 1.35 2.53
N LEU A 62 15.46 1.88 3.68
CA LEU A 62 14.52 2.32 4.71
C LEU A 62 13.65 3.49 4.23
N LEU A 63 14.26 4.48 3.55
CA LEU A 63 13.51 5.59 2.94
C LEU A 63 12.50 5.09 1.88
N CYS A 64 12.89 4.11 1.07
CA CYS A 64 11.98 3.46 0.13
C CYS A 64 10.79 2.81 0.85
N GLY A 65 11.04 2.11 1.96
CA GLY A 65 9.99 1.53 2.80
C GLY A 65 9.05 2.59 3.38
N LEU A 66 9.59 3.67 3.94
CA LEU A 66 8.80 4.78 4.49
C LEU A 66 7.94 5.45 3.42
N LEU A 67 8.53 5.76 2.26
CA LEU A 67 7.81 6.36 1.14
C LEU A 67 6.71 5.42 0.61
N THR A 68 6.99 4.11 0.55
CA THR A 68 6.00 3.10 0.16
C THR A 68 4.82 3.11 1.12
N ALA A 69 5.06 3.14 2.43
CA ALA A 69 3.99 3.18 3.42
C ALA A 69 3.12 4.43 3.27
N PHE A 70 3.72 5.59 3.10
CA PHE A 70 3.01 6.85 2.90
C PHE A 70 2.14 6.82 1.63
N LEU A 71 2.72 6.44 0.50
CA LEU A 71 2.01 6.35 -0.79
C LEU A 71 0.92 5.28 -0.78
N PHE A 72 1.13 4.18 -0.04
CA PHE A 72 0.13 3.14 0.13
C PHE A 72 -1.12 3.66 0.84
N HIS A 73 -0.96 4.41 1.94
CA HIS A 73 -2.08 5.05 2.64
C HIS A 73 -2.79 6.10 1.78
N ALA A 74 -2.04 6.91 1.04
CA ALA A 74 -2.63 7.86 0.10
C ALA A 74 -3.44 7.15 -1.00
N GLY A 75 -2.90 6.07 -1.57
CA GLY A 75 -3.58 5.26 -2.57
C GLY A 75 -4.84 4.58 -2.04
N LEU A 76 -4.79 4.03 -0.82
CA LEU A 76 -5.97 3.45 -0.15
C LEU A 76 -7.05 4.50 0.09
N THR A 77 -6.68 5.67 0.58
CA THR A 77 -7.63 6.75 0.84
C THR A 77 -8.35 7.16 -0.44
N ILE A 78 -7.61 7.38 -1.52
CA ILE A 78 -8.18 7.73 -2.82
C ILE A 78 -9.07 6.58 -3.33
N GLY A 79 -8.55 5.35 -3.33
CA GLY A 79 -9.25 4.18 -3.85
C GLY A 79 -10.56 3.86 -3.11
N CYS A 80 -10.58 4.02 -1.79
CA CYS A 80 -11.80 3.81 -1.00
C CYS A 80 -12.80 4.96 -1.14
N SER A 81 -12.34 6.17 -1.45
CA SER A 81 -13.21 7.36 -1.52
C SER A 81 -13.82 7.56 -2.90
N ILE A 82 -13.17 7.11 -3.98
CA ILE A 82 -13.71 7.25 -5.35
C ILE A 82 -15.13 6.66 -5.49
N PRO A 83 -15.43 5.43 -5.04
CA PRO A 83 -16.78 4.88 -5.13
C PRO A 83 -17.81 5.71 -4.38
N ILE A 84 -17.46 6.24 -3.22
CA ILE A 84 -18.37 7.06 -2.39
C ILE A 84 -18.69 8.37 -3.07
N ILE A 85 -17.66 9.04 -3.61
CA ILE A 85 -17.82 10.30 -4.35
C ILE A 85 -18.65 10.06 -5.61
N PHE A 86 -18.36 8.98 -6.36
CA PHE A 86 -19.10 8.65 -7.57
C PHE A 86 -20.58 8.39 -7.29
N LEU A 87 -20.90 7.58 -6.26
CA LEU A 87 -22.28 7.31 -5.86
C LEU A 87 -23.00 8.60 -5.45
N SER A 88 -22.35 9.49 -4.72
CA SER A 88 -22.89 10.78 -4.33
C SER A 88 -23.18 11.68 -5.55
N CYS A 89 -22.29 11.69 -6.54
CA CYS A 89 -22.49 12.40 -7.80
C CYS A 89 -23.66 11.82 -8.63
N CYS A 90 -23.92 10.52 -8.51
CA CYS A 90 -25.06 9.85 -9.15
C CYS A 90 -26.41 10.06 -8.40
N GLY A 91 -26.43 10.91 -7.38
CA GLY A 91 -27.65 11.19 -6.60
C GLY A 91 -27.96 10.14 -5.53
N VAL A 92 -27.05 9.19 -5.28
CA VAL A 92 -27.15 8.27 -4.16
C VAL A 92 -26.57 8.97 -2.93
N HIS A 93 -27.43 9.43 -2.04
CA HIS A 93 -27.05 10.14 -0.82
C HIS A 93 -26.38 9.16 0.18
N VAL A 94 -25.07 8.99 0.04
CA VAL A 94 -24.28 8.08 0.90
C VAL A 94 -23.80 8.80 2.16
N ILE A 95 -23.51 10.10 2.07
CA ILE A 95 -22.90 10.88 3.16
C ILE A 95 -23.82 11.98 3.67
N SER A 96 -24.55 12.66 2.78
CA SER A 96 -25.48 13.74 3.17
C SER A 96 -26.67 13.81 2.23
N THR A 97 -27.75 14.44 2.68
CA THR A 97 -28.95 14.73 1.87
C THR A 97 -28.79 15.98 0.99
N GLU A 98 -27.72 16.73 1.17
CA GLU A 98 -27.41 17.94 0.41
C GLU A 98 -26.29 17.72 -0.61
N PRO A 99 -26.19 18.51 -1.68
CA PRO A 99 -25.10 18.42 -2.64
C PRO A 99 -23.75 18.67 -1.97
N ILE A 100 -22.83 17.73 -2.12
CA ILE A 100 -21.51 17.74 -1.45
C ILE A 100 -20.64 18.83 -2.09
N THR A 101 -20.11 19.71 -1.28
CA THR A 101 -19.15 20.73 -1.70
C THR A 101 -17.74 20.13 -1.87
N LEU A 102 -16.92 20.75 -2.70
CA LEU A 102 -15.52 20.34 -2.87
C LEU A 102 -14.75 20.33 -1.54
N TRP A 103 -15.06 21.28 -0.65
CA TRP A 103 -14.42 21.37 0.65
C TRP A 103 -14.78 20.20 1.57
N GLU A 104 -16.02 19.75 1.55
CA GLU A 104 -16.45 18.58 2.31
C GLU A 104 -15.77 17.31 1.81
N VAL A 105 -15.64 17.15 0.48
CA VAL A 105 -14.91 16.03 -0.12
C VAL A 105 -13.45 16.05 0.35
N LEU A 106 -12.76 17.18 0.29
CA LEU A 106 -11.37 17.30 0.72
C LEU A 106 -11.20 17.03 2.22
N SER A 107 -12.10 17.56 3.05
CA SER A 107 -12.10 17.32 4.50
C SER A 107 -12.33 15.86 4.83
N TYR A 108 -13.23 15.20 4.11
CA TYR A 108 -13.49 13.77 4.26
C TYR A 108 -12.28 12.91 3.86
N LEU A 109 -11.67 13.19 2.72
CA LEU A 109 -10.46 12.52 2.27
C LEU A 109 -9.31 12.67 3.27
N PHE A 110 -9.11 13.89 3.77
CA PHE A 110 -8.10 14.18 4.76
C PHE A 110 -8.35 13.44 6.08
N SER A 111 -9.59 13.41 6.54
CA SER A 111 -10.00 12.70 7.75
C SER A 111 -9.76 11.19 7.61
N ILE A 112 -10.14 10.59 6.49
CA ILE A 112 -9.89 9.16 6.24
C ILE A 112 -8.38 8.88 6.20
N PHE A 113 -7.60 9.74 5.55
CA PHE A 113 -6.14 9.60 5.49
C PHE A 113 -5.51 9.62 6.88
N ILE A 114 -5.85 10.60 7.71
CA ILE A 114 -5.36 10.71 9.09
C ILE A 114 -5.77 9.50 9.92
N MET A 115 -7.04 9.10 9.84
CA MET A 115 -7.54 7.93 10.58
C MET A 115 -6.85 6.64 10.13
N SER A 116 -6.71 6.42 8.83
CA SER A 116 -5.97 5.27 8.29
C SER A 116 -4.53 5.26 8.81
N PHE A 117 -3.87 6.41 8.82
CA PHE A 117 -2.51 6.55 9.30
C PHE A 117 -2.40 6.28 10.81
N TYR A 118 -3.36 6.76 11.59
CA TYR A 118 -3.36 6.59 13.04
C TYR A 118 -3.62 5.13 13.45
N PHE A 119 -4.61 4.47 12.86
CA PHE A 119 -5.00 3.11 13.27
C PHE A 119 -4.13 2.01 12.65
N VAL A 120 -3.72 2.17 11.40
CA VAL A 120 -3.05 1.11 10.62
C VAL A 120 -1.61 1.49 10.29
N GLY A 121 -1.28 2.78 10.37
CA GLY A 121 0.00 3.32 9.92
C GLY A 121 1.20 2.67 10.58
N ILE A 122 1.20 2.48 11.90
CA ILE A 122 2.31 1.87 12.63
C ILE A 122 2.63 0.46 12.08
N PHE A 123 1.59 -0.35 11.87
CA PHE A 123 1.74 -1.70 11.33
C PHE A 123 2.23 -1.67 9.88
N THR A 124 1.68 -0.77 9.06
CA THR A 124 2.07 -0.62 7.64
C THR A 124 3.50 -0.10 7.52
N PHE A 125 3.92 0.83 8.36
CA PHE A 125 5.30 1.29 8.42
C PHE A 125 6.25 0.15 8.78
N GLY A 126 5.96 -0.57 9.86
CA GLY A 126 6.74 -1.74 10.27
C GLY A 126 6.85 -2.78 9.16
N GLN A 127 5.75 -3.11 8.52
CA GLN A 127 5.69 -4.03 7.37
C GLN A 127 6.55 -3.55 6.20
N CYS A 128 6.42 -2.30 5.78
CA CYS A 128 7.18 -1.75 4.66
C CYS A 128 8.69 -1.67 4.95
N LEU A 129 9.07 -1.32 6.17
CA LEU A 129 10.47 -1.33 6.61
C LEU A 129 11.04 -2.76 6.64
N LEU A 130 10.27 -3.71 7.14
CA LEU A 130 10.67 -5.13 7.16
C LEU A 130 10.85 -5.65 5.72
N THR A 131 9.90 -5.37 4.84
CA THR A 131 9.97 -5.75 3.42
C THR A 131 11.19 -5.15 2.73
N ALA A 132 11.50 -3.89 2.99
CA ALA A 132 12.68 -3.21 2.46
C ALA A 132 13.97 -3.86 2.96
N SER A 133 14.04 -4.20 4.24
CA SER A 133 15.20 -4.87 4.86
C SER A 133 15.40 -6.28 4.31
N ILE A 134 14.34 -7.07 4.20
CA ILE A 134 14.39 -8.42 3.62
C ILE A 134 14.84 -8.36 2.15
N THR A 135 14.31 -7.41 1.37
CA THR A 135 14.69 -7.21 -0.03
C THR A 135 16.19 -6.95 -0.16
N LYS A 136 16.74 -6.11 0.71
CA LYS A 136 18.19 -5.84 0.73
C LYS A 136 18.99 -7.10 1.00
N ILE A 137 18.59 -7.89 1.99
CA ILE A 137 19.29 -9.15 2.35
C ILE A 137 19.24 -10.14 1.18
N ILE A 138 18.09 -10.29 0.52
CA ILE A 138 17.94 -11.17 -0.63
C ILE A 138 18.85 -10.74 -1.77
N ILE A 139 18.86 -9.46 -2.14
CA ILE A 139 19.70 -8.92 -3.21
C ILE A 139 21.19 -9.11 -2.88
N TRP A 140 21.57 -8.85 -1.63
CA TRP A 140 22.96 -9.06 -1.19
C TRP A 140 23.39 -10.52 -1.33
N LYS A 141 22.56 -11.48 -0.90
CA LYS A 141 22.83 -12.92 -1.04
C LYS A 141 22.93 -13.36 -2.51
N LEU A 142 22.03 -12.85 -3.36
CA LEU A 142 22.07 -13.17 -4.80
C LEU A 142 23.35 -12.65 -5.46
N ASN A 143 23.78 -11.42 -5.12
CA ASN A 143 25.03 -10.85 -5.65
C ASN A 143 26.27 -11.62 -5.18
N ILE A 144 26.30 -12.12 -3.96
CA ILE A 144 27.40 -12.98 -3.49
C ILE A 144 27.42 -14.29 -4.30
N GLY A 145 26.26 -14.91 -4.50
CA GLY A 145 26.16 -16.16 -5.27
C GLY A 145 26.69 -16.01 -6.71
N THR A 146 26.35 -14.90 -7.38
CA THR A 146 26.83 -14.63 -8.76
C THR A 146 28.33 -14.37 -8.82
N ASN A 147 28.90 -13.69 -7.83
CA ASN A 147 30.35 -13.45 -7.79
C ASN A 147 31.17 -14.73 -7.55
N ILE A 148 30.65 -15.65 -6.73
CA ILE A 148 31.30 -16.95 -6.48
C ILE A 148 31.31 -17.79 -7.77
N THR A 149 30.23 -17.82 -8.53
CA THR A 149 30.14 -18.59 -9.77
C THR A 149 30.99 -18.01 -10.89
N ASN A 150 31.17 -16.69 -10.94
CA ASN A 150 32.04 -16.03 -11.94
C ASN A 150 33.54 -16.20 -11.63
N ASN A 151 33.91 -16.34 -10.36
CA ASN A 151 35.33 -16.60 -9.97
C ASN A 151 35.73 -18.08 -10.04
N ALA A 152 34.78 -18.99 -10.24
CA ALA A 152 35.01 -20.43 -10.34
C ALA A 152 35.13 -20.93 -11.81
N ARG A 153 35.03 -20.01 -12.77
CA ARG A 153 35.28 -20.27 -14.22
C ARG A 153 36.58 -19.65 -14.66
#